data_367c83ce6afa934c477811333d1da7a3
#
_entry.id   367c83ce6afa934c477811333d1da7a3
#
_cell.length_a   1.000
_cell.length_b   1.000
_cell.length_c   1.000
_cell.angle_alpha   90.00
_cell.angle_beta   90.00
_cell.angle_gamma   90.00
#
_symmetry.space_group_name_H-M   'P 1'
#
loop_
_entity.id
_entity.type
_entity.pdbx_description
1 polymer ?
#
loop_
_entity_poly.entity_id
_entity_poly.type
_entity_poly.pdbx_seq_one_letter_code
_entity_poly.pdbx_strand_id
1 'polypeptide(L)'
;MLGKLINRLHILQNIYLKNRYLSKKISYAMDGEDIAINLFNKKEGKGFYVDIGAHHPIQRNNTNLLYQKGWEGINIDINEFSIDLFNFLRPNDLNRLTAISDKEGEISFDYQKKFSQVNTTDKKIANENFQRHFKERIVKCQTIENILKNSK
;
A
#
# COMPACT_ATOMS: atom_id res chain seq x y z
N MET A 1 25.53 -2.93 -3.22
CA MET A 1 25.49 -2.86 -1.73
C MET A 1 24.95 -1.53 -1.21
N LEU A 2 25.50 -0.40 -1.61
CA LEU A 2 25.12 0.94 -1.11
C LEU A 2 23.62 1.25 -1.29
N GLY A 3 23.03 0.97 -2.46
CA GLY A 3 21.61 1.25 -2.72
C GLY A 3 20.64 0.47 -1.80
N LYS A 4 20.95 -0.78 -1.47
CA LYS A 4 20.15 -1.56 -0.51
C LYS A 4 20.24 -1.00 0.90
N LEU A 5 21.42 -0.53 1.32
CA LEU A 5 21.61 0.11 2.62
C LEU A 5 20.83 1.42 2.72
N ILE A 6 20.89 2.26 1.69
CA ILE A 6 20.14 3.53 1.61
C ILE A 6 18.63 3.26 1.67
N ASN A 7 18.13 2.28 0.92
CA ASN A 7 16.72 1.92 0.97
C ASN A 7 16.29 1.46 2.37
N ARG A 8 17.12 0.66 3.04
CA ARG A 8 16.83 0.17 4.41
C ARG A 8 16.81 1.32 5.42
N LEU A 9 17.74 2.26 5.34
CA LEU A 9 17.73 3.46 6.18
C LEU A 9 16.48 4.32 5.92
N HIS A 10 16.07 4.45 4.68
CA HIS A 10 14.86 5.19 4.31
C HIS A 10 13.59 4.52 4.84
N ILE A 11 13.51 3.19 4.80
CA ILE A 11 12.41 2.43 5.43
C ILE A 11 12.36 2.71 6.95
N LEU A 12 13.49 2.57 7.65
CA LEU A 12 13.56 2.80 9.09
C LEU A 12 13.18 4.23 9.47
N GLN A 13 13.72 5.21 8.76
CA GLN A 13 13.36 6.61 8.96
C GLN A 13 11.85 6.86 8.74
N ASN A 14 11.30 6.30 7.68
CA ASN A 14 9.89 6.49 7.34
C ASN A 14 8.98 5.90 8.41
N ILE A 15 9.25 4.67 8.85
CA ILE A 15 8.43 3.96 9.82
C ILE A 15 8.55 4.55 11.22
N TYR A 16 9.75 4.65 11.75
CA TYR A 16 9.97 4.97 13.16
C TYR A 16 9.98 6.47 13.45
N LEU A 17 10.60 7.27 12.59
CA LEU A 17 10.73 8.71 12.84
C LEU A 17 9.57 9.51 12.24
N LYS A 18 9.28 9.33 10.97
CA LYS A 18 8.25 10.12 10.28
C LYS A 18 6.83 9.74 10.70
N ASN A 19 6.54 8.46 10.79
CA ASN A 19 5.18 7.97 11.09
C ASN A 19 4.99 7.52 12.53
N ARG A 20 6.02 7.65 13.37
CA ARG A 20 5.95 7.38 14.81
C ARG A 20 5.30 6.03 15.11
N TYR A 21 5.82 4.95 14.52
CA TYR A 21 5.27 3.60 14.66
C TYR A 21 4.96 3.21 16.10
N LEU A 22 5.81 3.60 17.05
CA LEU A 22 5.65 3.27 18.47
C LEU A 22 4.56 4.09 19.18
N SER A 23 3.98 5.11 18.53
CA SER A 23 2.91 5.92 19.11
C SER A 23 1.55 5.29 18.80
N LYS A 24 0.81 4.91 19.82
CA LYS A 24 -0.59 4.45 19.66
C LYS A 24 -1.45 5.57 19.11
N LYS A 25 -2.26 5.24 18.11
CA LYS A 25 -3.26 6.12 17.51
C LYS A 25 -4.64 5.51 17.65
N ILE A 26 -5.67 6.34 17.70
CA ILE A 26 -7.07 5.90 17.71
C ILE A 26 -7.46 5.40 16.30
N SER A 27 -7.01 6.11 15.27
CA SER A 27 -7.21 5.77 13.87
C SER A 27 -5.90 5.89 13.08
N TYR A 28 -5.72 5.04 12.10
CA TYR A 28 -4.62 5.05 11.14
C TYR A 28 -5.08 5.48 9.74
N ALA A 29 -6.39 5.46 9.49
CA ALA A 29 -7.00 5.90 8.24
C ALA A 29 -6.97 7.43 8.09
N MET A 30 -7.47 7.95 6.98
CA MET A 30 -7.52 9.39 6.73
C MET A 30 -8.67 10.03 7.53
N ASP A 31 -9.85 9.45 7.44
CA ASP A 31 -11.09 9.99 8.00
C ASP A 31 -11.78 9.02 8.99
N GLY A 32 -11.02 8.04 9.53
CA GLY A 32 -11.52 7.08 10.53
C GLY A 32 -12.21 5.83 9.96
N GLU A 33 -12.04 5.55 8.67
CA GLU A 33 -12.64 4.38 8.00
C GLU A 33 -12.22 3.07 8.66
N ASP A 34 -10.99 2.99 9.16
CA ASP A 34 -10.47 1.83 9.89
C ASP A 34 -11.24 1.54 11.18
N ILE A 35 -11.74 2.60 11.87
CA ILE A 35 -12.61 2.45 13.03
C ILE A 35 -13.95 1.85 12.61
N ALA A 36 -14.56 2.36 11.53
CA ALA A 36 -15.81 1.83 11.00
C ALA A 36 -15.67 0.36 10.60
N ILE A 37 -14.64 0.03 9.81
CA ILE A 37 -14.32 -1.36 9.42
C ILE A 37 -14.17 -2.25 10.66
N ASN A 38 -13.48 -1.76 11.67
CA ASN A 38 -13.24 -2.47 12.91
C ASN A 38 -14.53 -2.70 13.74
N LEU A 39 -15.46 -1.76 13.73
CA LEU A 39 -16.77 -1.87 14.40
C LEU A 39 -17.70 -2.88 13.69
N PHE A 40 -17.67 -2.91 12.36
CA PHE A 40 -18.45 -3.89 11.58
C PHE A 40 -17.89 -5.31 11.70
N ASN A 41 -16.58 -5.45 11.84
CA ASN A 41 -15.91 -6.73 11.99
C ASN A 41 -15.73 -7.11 13.48
N LYS A 42 -16.86 -7.32 14.17
CA LYS A 42 -16.91 -7.74 15.57
C LYS A 42 -16.44 -9.17 15.81
N LYS A 43 -16.06 -9.92 14.77
CA LYS A 43 -15.53 -11.28 14.92
C LYS A 43 -14.23 -11.21 15.71
N GLU A 44 -14.27 -11.76 16.90
CA GLU A 44 -13.06 -12.12 17.61
C GLU A 44 -12.35 -13.22 16.82
N GLY A 45 -11.05 -13.07 16.63
CA GLY A 45 -10.24 -14.05 15.94
C GLY A 45 -9.58 -13.56 14.67
N LYS A 46 -8.88 -14.46 14.01
CA LYS A 46 -8.14 -14.20 12.78
C LYS A 46 -9.10 -14.02 11.61
N GLY A 47 -8.96 -12.94 10.89
CA GLY A 47 -9.65 -12.66 9.64
C GLY A 47 -8.67 -12.48 8.51
N PHE A 48 -9.21 -12.24 7.32
CA PHE A 48 -8.42 -12.00 6.11
C PHE A 48 -8.93 -10.73 5.42
N TYR A 49 -8.00 -9.90 4.95
CA TYR A 49 -8.31 -8.67 4.21
C TYR A 49 -7.56 -8.59 2.89
N VAL A 50 -8.08 -7.78 1.98
CA VAL A 50 -7.41 -7.37 0.74
C VAL A 50 -7.39 -5.85 0.69
N ASP A 51 -6.21 -5.27 0.66
CA ASP A 51 -5.97 -3.83 0.63
C ASP A 51 -5.40 -3.45 -0.74
N ILE A 52 -6.21 -2.79 -1.56
CA ILE A 52 -5.86 -2.38 -2.92
C ILE A 52 -5.51 -0.89 -2.92
N GLY A 53 -4.31 -0.54 -3.38
CA GLY A 53 -3.75 0.79 -3.22
C GLY A 53 -3.31 1.04 -1.78
N ALA A 54 -2.68 0.04 -1.18
CA ALA A 54 -2.40 -0.03 0.25
C ALA A 54 -1.46 1.08 0.77
N HIS A 55 -0.69 1.70 -0.09
CA HIS A 55 0.18 2.86 0.10
C HIS A 55 1.20 2.72 1.24
N HIS A 56 0.76 2.71 2.49
CA HIS A 56 1.64 2.70 3.66
C HIS A 56 1.06 1.85 4.79
N PRO A 57 1.86 0.98 5.45
CA PRO A 57 1.33 0.05 6.46
C PRO A 57 0.80 0.70 7.75
N ILE A 58 1.09 2.00 7.98
CA ILE A 58 0.68 2.70 9.21
C ILE A 58 -0.13 3.96 8.91
N GLN A 59 0.29 4.77 7.95
CA GLN A 59 -0.28 6.09 7.70
C GLN A 59 -1.33 6.01 6.59
N ARG A 60 -2.52 6.58 6.84
CA ARG A 60 -3.65 6.55 5.90
C ARG A 60 -3.94 5.13 5.42
N ASN A 61 -4.00 4.21 6.39
CA ASN A 61 -4.16 2.79 6.11
C ASN A 61 -5.38 2.23 6.83
N ASN A 62 -6.27 1.62 6.07
CA ASN A 62 -7.56 1.13 6.55
C ASN A 62 -7.47 -0.25 7.21
N THR A 63 -6.38 -0.98 7.00
CA THR A 63 -6.21 -2.36 7.46
C THR A 63 -5.28 -2.50 8.67
N ASN A 64 -4.65 -1.39 9.12
CA ASN A 64 -3.68 -1.48 10.22
C ASN A 64 -4.30 -1.92 11.55
N LEU A 65 -5.52 -1.47 11.88
CA LEU A 65 -6.23 -1.93 13.08
C LEU A 65 -6.57 -3.42 13.01
N LEU A 66 -6.91 -3.94 11.83
CA LEU A 66 -7.16 -5.38 11.63
C LEU A 66 -5.87 -6.18 11.79
N TYR A 67 -4.77 -5.72 11.18
CA TYR A 67 -3.46 -6.35 11.32
C TYR A 67 -3.01 -6.41 12.79
N GLN A 68 -3.20 -5.33 13.56
CA GLN A 68 -2.88 -5.31 14.99
C GLN A 68 -3.73 -6.29 15.83
N LYS A 69 -4.88 -6.70 15.32
CA LYS A 69 -5.73 -7.75 15.91
C LYS A 69 -5.34 -9.16 15.48
N GLY A 70 -4.28 -9.31 14.69
CA GLY A 70 -3.79 -10.58 14.21
C GLY A 70 -4.47 -11.10 12.94
N TRP A 71 -5.15 -10.22 12.18
CA TRP A 71 -5.59 -10.54 10.84
C TRP A 71 -4.40 -10.57 9.89
N GLU A 72 -4.49 -11.39 8.86
CA GLU A 72 -3.53 -11.46 7.75
C GLU A 72 -4.22 -11.04 6.46
N GLY A 73 -3.45 -10.68 5.44
CA GLY A 73 -4.07 -10.25 4.20
C GLY A 73 -3.15 -10.12 3.01
N ILE A 74 -3.71 -9.51 1.97
CA ILE A 74 -2.99 -9.15 0.75
C ILE A 74 -2.93 -7.63 0.68
N ASN A 75 -1.72 -7.09 0.59
CA ASN A 75 -1.49 -5.67 0.33
C ASN A 75 -0.99 -5.50 -1.09
N ILE A 76 -1.68 -4.70 -1.87
CA ILE A 76 -1.43 -4.50 -3.29
C ILE A 76 -1.15 -3.02 -3.55
N ASP A 77 -0.02 -2.71 -4.17
CA ASP A 77 0.32 -1.36 -4.58
C ASP A 77 1.20 -1.37 -5.84
N ILE A 78 1.13 -0.29 -6.62
CA ILE A 78 1.99 -0.07 -7.79
C ILE A 78 3.34 0.55 -7.44
N ASN A 79 3.50 0.99 -6.19
CA ASN A 79 4.71 1.63 -5.71
C ASN A 79 5.62 0.63 -5.00
N GLU A 80 6.81 0.42 -5.54
CA GLU A 80 7.80 -0.49 -5.00
C GLU A 80 8.19 -0.16 -3.55
N PHE A 81 8.32 1.14 -3.21
CA PHE A 81 8.66 1.54 -1.86
C PHE A 81 7.53 1.26 -0.86
N SER A 82 6.26 1.37 -1.29
CA SER A 82 5.11 0.91 -0.50
C SER A 82 5.25 -0.56 -0.15
N ILE A 83 5.52 -1.40 -1.13
CA ILE A 83 5.69 -2.85 -0.93
C ILE A 83 6.89 -3.16 -0.03
N ASP A 84 7.99 -2.43 -0.16
CA ASP A 84 9.14 -2.55 0.75
C ASP A 84 8.75 -2.25 2.21
N LEU A 85 7.92 -1.22 2.45
CA LEU A 85 7.42 -0.88 3.78
C LEU A 85 6.51 -1.99 4.35
N PHE A 86 5.63 -2.56 3.53
CA PHE A 86 4.79 -3.68 3.92
C PHE A 86 5.60 -4.95 4.19
N ASN A 87 6.56 -5.29 3.35
CA ASN A 87 7.46 -6.43 3.57
C ASN A 87 8.26 -6.32 4.88
N PHE A 88 8.59 -5.09 5.27
CA PHE A 88 9.30 -4.84 6.52
C PHE A 88 8.38 -4.96 7.75
N LEU A 89 7.17 -4.38 7.71
CA LEU A 89 6.27 -4.32 8.87
C LEU A 89 5.27 -5.47 8.97
N ARG A 90 4.85 -6.03 7.83
CA ARG A 90 3.85 -7.09 7.72
C ARG A 90 4.40 -8.25 6.89
N PRO A 91 5.48 -8.91 7.36
CA PRO A 91 6.15 -9.96 6.59
C PRO A 91 5.31 -11.22 6.38
N ASN A 92 4.25 -11.41 7.18
CA ASN A 92 3.34 -12.55 7.06
C ASN A 92 2.20 -12.28 6.05
N ASP A 93 1.99 -11.02 5.67
CA ASP A 93 1.04 -10.66 4.63
C ASP A 93 1.62 -10.93 3.23
N LEU A 94 0.74 -11.17 2.28
CA LEU A 94 1.10 -11.27 0.89
C LEU A 94 1.19 -9.87 0.26
N ASN A 95 2.40 -9.35 0.08
CA ASN A 95 2.63 -8.01 -0.44
C ASN A 95 2.94 -8.07 -1.93
N ARG A 96 2.13 -7.45 -2.79
CA ARG A 96 2.18 -7.55 -4.24
C ARG A 96 2.41 -6.21 -4.93
N LEU A 97 3.51 -6.13 -5.69
CA LEU A 97 3.81 -5.00 -6.57
C LEU A 97 3.08 -5.22 -7.91
N THR A 98 1.85 -4.78 -8.00
CA THR A 98 1.03 -4.90 -9.21
C THR A 98 -0.12 -3.90 -9.18
N ALA A 99 -0.69 -3.61 -10.35
CA ALA A 99 -1.97 -2.93 -10.45
C ALA A 99 -3.11 -3.96 -10.50
N ILE A 100 -4.32 -3.53 -10.15
CA ILE A 100 -5.54 -4.33 -10.34
C ILE A 100 -6.29 -3.80 -11.55
N SER A 101 -6.68 -4.71 -12.43
CA SER A 101 -7.44 -4.43 -13.65
C SER A 101 -8.44 -5.56 -13.93
N ASP A 102 -9.33 -5.34 -14.89
CA ASP A 102 -10.23 -6.36 -15.45
C ASP A 102 -9.51 -7.39 -16.31
N LYS A 103 -8.26 -7.09 -16.73
CA LYS A 103 -7.42 -7.95 -17.59
C LYS A 103 -5.99 -7.96 -17.09
N GLU A 104 -5.32 -9.07 -17.36
CA GLU A 104 -3.87 -9.15 -17.17
C GLU A 104 -3.13 -8.41 -18.29
N GLY A 105 -1.99 -7.84 -17.95
CA GLY A 105 -1.15 -7.12 -18.89
C GLY A 105 -0.22 -6.14 -18.22
N GLU A 106 -0.01 -5.02 -18.87
CA GLU A 106 0.80 -3.92 -18.38
C GLU A 106 0.02 -2.61 -18.53
N ILE A 107 0.12 -1.75 -17.53
CA ILE A 107 -0.42 -0.40 -17.56
C ILE A 107 0.68 0.61 -17.32
N SER A 108 0.56 1.75 -17.97
CA SER A 108 1.40 2.91 -17.71
C SER A 108 0.73 3.80 -16.68
N PHE A 109 1.49 4.33 -15.74
CA PHE A 109 1.01 5.35 -14.82
C PHE A 109 2.03 6.46 -14.63
N ASP A 110 1.51 7.64 -14.35
CA ASP A 110 2.30 8.85 -14.15
C ASP A 110 2.51 9.11 -12.66
N TYR A 111 3.74 9.43 -12.26
CA TYR A 111 4.10 9.75 -10.88
C TYR A 111 5.07 10.91 -10.80
N GLN A 112 5.00 11.70 -9.73
CA GLN A 112 5.90 12.83 -9.52
C GLN A 112 7.06 12.51 -8.58
N LYS A 113 6.79 11.79 -7.49
CA LYS A 113 7.79 11.45 -6.47
C LYS A 113 7.83 9.94 -6.25
N LYS A 114 8.99 9.44 -5.84
CA LYS A 114 9.19 8.01 -5.55
C LYS A 114 8.14 7.43 -4.60
N PHE A 115 7.63 8.22 -3.68
CA PHE A 115 6.56 7.88 -2.75
C PHE A 115 5.47 8.94 -2.82
N SER A 116 4.61 8.81 -3.82
CA SER A 116 3.45 9.69 -4.03
C SER A 116 2.16 8.93 -3.78
N GLN A 117 1.19 9.59 -3.16
CA GLN A 117 -0.18 9.09 -3.05
C GLN A 117 -1.00 9.40 -4.31
N VAL A 118 -0.56 10.39 -5.08
CA VAL A 118 -1.23 10.83 -6.30
C VAL A 118 -0.49 10.24 -7.48
N ASN A 119 -0.80 9.00 -7.79
CA ASN A 119 -0.41 8.34 -9.03
C ASN A 119 -1.66 8.20 -9.88
N THR A 120 -1.56 8.39 -11.18
CA THR A 120 -2.72 8.29 -12.06
C THR A 120 -2.36 7.64 -13.39
N THR A 121 -3.30 6.93 -13.95
CA THR A 121 -3.25 6.42 -15.32
C THR A 121 -3.88 7.40 -16.31
N ASP A 122 -4.54 8.46 -15.83
CA ASP A 122 -5.15 9.49 -16.67
C ASP A 122 -4.18 10.65 -16.89
N LYS A 123 -3.73 10.80 -18.13
CA LYS A 123 -2.80 11.88 -18.54
C LYS A 123 -3.36 13.30 -18.34
N LYS A 124 -4.69 13.49 -18.36
CA LYS A 124 -5.29 14.81 -18.06
C LYS A 124 -5.09 15.14 -16.59
N ILE A 125 -5.43 14.19 -15.71
CA ILE A 125 -5.25 14.32 -14.26
C ILE A 125 -3.76 14.49 -13.91
N ALA A 126 -2.86 13.78 -14.61
CA ALA A 126 -1.41 13.94 -14.42
C ALA A 126 -0.95 15.36 -14.78
N ASN A 127 -1.41 15.91 -15.89
CA ASN A 127 -1.06 17.26 -16.33
C ASN A 127 -1.58 18.35 -15.38
N GLU A 128 -2.79 18.20 -14.86
CA GLU A 128 -3.40 19.13 -13.91
C GLU A 128 -2.73 19.10 -12.55
N ASN A 129 -2.53 17.90 -11.98
CA ASN A 129 -2.00 17.74 -10.63
C ASN A 129 -0.49 17.89 -10.53
N PHE A 130 0.27 17.55 -11.60
CA PHE A 130 1.72 17.50 -11.54
C PHE A 130 2.40 18.65 -12.29
N GLN A 131 1.63 19.65 -12.78
CA GLN A 131 2.17 20.80 -13.51
C GLN A 131 3.16 20.39 -14.61
N ARG A 132 2.86 19.33 -15.34
CA ARG A 132 3.68 18.71 -16.41
C ARG A 132 5.05 18.17 -15.97
N HIS A 133 5.31 18.04 -14.66
CA HIS A 133 6.53 17.44 -14.12
C HIS A 133 6.25 16.06 -13.56
N PHE A 134 6.10 15.06 -14.40
CA PHE A 134 5.89 13.67 -14.01
C PHE A 134 6.77 12.72 -14.81
N LYS A 135 6.93 11.52 -14.29
CA LYS A 135 7.62 10.40 -14.93
C LYS A 135 6.63 9.29 -15.15
N GLU A 136 6.75 8.63 -16.30
CA GLU A 136 5.97 7.47 -16.64
C GLU A 136 6.66 6.19 -16.17
N ARG A 137 5.88 5.25 -15.68
CA ARG A 137 6.34 3.91 -15.31
C ARG A 137 5.32 2.88 -15.76
N ILE A 138 5.82 1.77 -16.32
CA ILE A 138 5.00 0.61 -16.68
C ILE A 138 5.00 -0.35 -15.50
N VAL A 139 3.83 -0.85 -15.13
CA VAL A 139 3.65 -1.89 -14.12
C VAL A 139 2.77 -3.01 -14.66
N LYS A 140 3.03 -4.22 -14.18
CA LYS A 140 2.14 -5.35 -14.45
C LYS A 140 0.78 -5.10 -13.80
N CYS A 141 -0.28 -5.49 -14.48
CA CYS A 141 -1.61 -5.55 -13.91
C CYS A 141 -2.14 -6.99 -13.91
N GLN A 142 -2.91 -7.30 -12.89
CA GLN A 142 -3.50 -8.61 -12.66
C GLN A 142 -4.97 -8.46 -12.29
N THR A 143 -5.76 -9.50 -12.53
CA THR A 143 -7.12 -9.54 -11.98
C THR A 143 -7.06 -9.92 -10.51
N ILE A 144 -8.02 -9.42 -9.73
CA ILE A 144 -8.13 -9.78 -8.31
C ILE A 144 -8.34 -11.28 -8.14
N GLU A 145 -9.06 -11.91 -9.06
CA GLU A 145 -9.30 -13.36 -9.07
C GLU A 145 -8.00 -14.15 -9.14
N ASN A 146 -7.07 -13.76 -10.02
CA ASN A 146 -5.77 -14.43 -10.15
C ASN A 146 -4.89 -14.23 -8.91
N ILE A 147 -4.92 -13.06 -8.31
CA ILE A 147 -4.19 -12.82 -7.06
C ILE A 147 -4.73 -13.72 -5.94
N LEU A 148 -6.05 -13.82 -5.80
CA LEU A 148 -6.68 -14.65 -4.77
C LEU A 148 -6.44 -16.15 -5.00
N LYS A 149 -6.44 -16.64 -6.24
CA LYS A 149 -6.10 -18.04 -6.56
C LYS A 149 -4.67 -18.41 -6.19
N ASN A 150 -3.73 -17.48 -6.35
CA ASN A 150 -2.31 -17.68 -6.07
C ASN A 150 -1.90 -17.31 -4.62
N SER A 151 -2.85 -17.05 -3.76
CA SER A 151 -2.63 -16.67 -2.35
C SER A 151 -2.93 -17.79 -1.34
N LYS A 152 -3.27 -18.97 -1.86
CA LYS A 152 -3.52 -20.18 -1.04
C LYS A 152 -2.26 -20.99 -0.83
#